data_dbec55dfc7982db5a0015054eb0db958
#
_entry.id   dbec55dfc7982db5a0015054eb0db958
#
_cell.length_a   1.000
_cell.length_b   1.000
_cell.length_c   1.000
_cell.angle_alpha   90.00
_cell.angle_beta   90.00
_cell.angle_gamma   90.00
#
_symmetry.space_group_name_H-M   'P 1'
#
loop_
_entity.id
_entity.type
_entity.pdbx_description
1 polymer ?
#
loop_
_entity_poly.entity_id
_entity_poly.type
_entity_poly.pdbx_seq_one_letter_code
_entity_poly.pdbx_strand_id
1 'polypeptide(L)'
;ASFGWTAYAPLSNHIYSPGIGADLWIMGLAVGGLGTILGGVNFVTTIFTMRAPGMTMFRMPIFTWNVLLTSILVLIAFPPLAAVLLGLESDRLFGSHIFDPANGGAMLFQHLFWFFGHPEVYILALPFFGIATEILPVFSRKPIFGYKGLVAATIAIAALSVAVWAHHMYATGQVSLAFFSFMTFLIAVPTGVKFFNWIGTMWRGSLTFETPMLFVMGFLITFLLGGLTGVILASPPLDFAVSASYFVVAHFHYVLFGTVVFAMFAGFYFWWPKMTGRMLNETLGKVHFWTLFIGFHTTFLIQHWLGIKGFPRRYADYLATDGFTFMNMVSTVGAALLALSMIPFFINIWITRSAPKVGVDDPWGYGASLEWAT
;
A
#
# COMPACT_ATOMS: atom_id res chain seq x y z
N ALA A 1 14.90 17.20 -8.98
CA ALA A 1 13.86 17.06 -10.01
C ALA A 1 12.49 17.40 -9.40
N SER A 2 11.66 18.14 -10.13
CA SER A 2 10.36 18.67 -9.63
C SER A 2 9.16 18.12 -10.38
N PHE A 3 9.23 16.91 -10.91
CA PHE A 3 8.17 16.31 -11.73
C PHE A 3 7.26 15.32 -10.96
N GLY A 4 7.41 15.22 -9.64
CA GLY A 4 6.70 14.25 -8.80
C GLY A 4 7.15 12.81 -9.05
N TRP A 5 6.57 11.84 -8.32
CA TRP A 5 6.99 10.44 -8.38
C TRP A 5 6.68 9.73 -9.70
N THR A 6 5.74 10.23 -10.49
CA THR A 6 5.38 9.64 -11.79
C THR A 6 6.32 10.04 -12.92
N ALA A 7 7.08 11.11 -12.75
CA ALA A 7 8.04 11.63 -13.74
C ALA A 7 7.49 11.70 -15.18
N TYR A 8 6.27 12.16 -15.36
CA TYR A 8 5.63 12.19 -16.68
C TYR A 8 6.44 12.96 -17.71
N ALA A 9 6.65 12.35 -18.87
CA ALA A 9 7.13 13.06 -20.03
C ALA A 9 6.04 14.05 -20.55
N PRO A 10 6.40 15.27 -20.98
CA PRO A 10 7.77 15.77 -21.19
C PRO A 10 8.42 16.44 -19.99
N LEU A 11 7.75 16.60 -18.83
CA LEU A 11 8.30 17.31 -17.67
C LEU A 11 9.64 16.72 -17.17
N SER A 12 9.83 15.43 -17.34
CA SER A 12 11.04 14.71 -16.95
C SER A 12 12.15 14.69 -18.00
N ASN A 13 11.89 15.21 -19.22
CA ASN A 13 12.91 15.26 -20.25
C ASN A 13 13.99 16.33 -19.96
N HIS A 14 15.05 16.37 -20.76
CA HIS A 14 16.17 17.27 -20.57
C HIS A 14 15.79 18.76 -20.65
N ILE A 15 14.76 19.12 -21.44
CA ILE A 15 14.34 20.50 -21.63
C ILE A 15 13.75 21.08 -20.34
N TYR A 16 12.85 20.35 -19.70
CA TYR A 16 12.13 20.84 -18.50
C TYR A 16 12.82 20.44 -17.18
N SER A 17 13.66 19.44 -17.21
CA SER A 17 14.43 18.94 -16.06
C SER A 17 15.90 18.71 -16.43
N PRO A 18 16.67 19.76 -16.73
CA PRO A 18 18.01 19.63 -17.30
C PRO A 18 19.08 19.15 -16.29
N GLY A 19 18.79 19.19 -15.00
CA GLY A 19 19.78 18.83 -13.98
C GLY A 19 19.90 17.32 -13.73
N ILE A 20 21.07 16.90 -13.25
CA ILE A 20 21.41 15.50 -12.90
C ILE A 20 20.43 14.83 -11.93
N GLY A 21 19.61 15.60 -11.20
CA GLY A 21 18.65 15.04 -10.25
C GLY A 21 17.58 14.13 -10.90
N ALA A 22 17.27 14.35 -12.19
CA ALA A 22 16.38 13.48 -12.94
C ALA A 22 17.08 12.14 -13.28
N ASP A 23 18.34 12.20 -13.71
CA ASP A 23 19.13 11.02 -14.08
C ASP A 23 19.39 10.14 -12.84
N LEU A 24 19.71 10.76 -11.69
CA LEU A 24 19.84 10.05 -10.41
C LEU A 24 18.53 9.37 -9.96
N TRP A 25 17.39 10.01 -10.19
CA TRP A 25 16.07 9.41 -9.91
C TRP A 25 15.82 8.20 -10.80
N ILE A 26 16.08 8.33 -12.12
CA ILE A 26 15.91 7.26 -13.10
C ILE A 26 16.81 6.06 -12.75
N MET A 27 18.10 6.31 -12.57
CA MET A 27 19.07 5.26 -12.29
C MET A 27 18.85 4.61 -10.93
N GLY A 28 18.47 5.38 -9.92
CA GLY A 28 18.13 4.87 -8.59
C GLY A 28 16.98 3.87 -8.64
N LEU A 29 15.90 4.21 -9.38
CA LEU A 29 14.76 3.31 -9.57
C LEU A 29 15.12 2.10 -10.47
N ALA A 30 15.94 2.27 -11.50
CA ALA A 30 16.33 1.18 -12.37
C ALA A 30 17.16 0.12 -11.61
N VAL A 31 18.13 0.55 -10.80
CA VAL A 31 18.96 -0.35 -9.97
C VAL A 31 18.12 -0.99 -8.86
N GLY A 32 17.29 -0.19 -8.17
CA GLY A 32 16.36 -0.69 -7.16
C GLY A 32 15.36 -1.70 -7.74
N GLY A 33 14.83 -1.43 -8.94
CA GLY A 33 13.93 -2.33 -9.66
C GLY A 33 14.57 -3.66 -10.02
N LEU A 34 15.83 -3.66 -10.46
CA LEU A 34 16.58 -4.89 -10.70
C LEU A 34 16.71 -5.72 -9.42
N GLY A 35 17.06 -5.09 -8.30
CA GLY A 35 17.12 -5.77 -7.01
C GLY A 35 15.78 -6.38 -6.59
N THR A 36 14.68 -5.66 -6.84
CA THR A 36 13.33 -6.12 -6.55
C THR A 36 12.94 -7.34 -7.41
N ILE A 37 13.29 -7.34 -8.72
CA ILE A 37 13.10 -8.49 -9.60
C ILE A 37 13.84 -9.72 -9.09
N LEU A 38 15.13 -9.56 -8.74
CA LEU A 38 15.93 -10.67 -8.19
C LEU A 38 15.36 -11.22 -6.89
N GLY A 39 14.88 -10.34 -6.01
CA GLY A 39 14.14 -10.72 -4.80
C GLY A 39 12.86 -11.51 -5.12
N GLY A 40 12.10 -11.07 -6.13
CA GLY A 40 10.91 -11.77 -6.62
C GLY A 40 11.21 -13.18 -7.11
N VAL A 41 12.27 -13.35 -7.91
CA VAL A 41 12.75 -14.68 -8.36
C VAL A 41 13.08 -15.57 -7.17
N ASN A 42 13.80 -15.03 -6.17
CA ASN A 42 14.18 -15.77 -4.97
C ASN A 42 12.92 -16.26 -4.20
N PHE A 43 11.96 -15.37 -3.90
CA PHE A 43 10.75 -15.77 -3.18
C PHE A 43 9.90 -16.78 -3.95
N VAL A 44 9.69 -16.60 -5.25
CA VAL A 44 8.94 -17.56 -6.08
C VAL A 44 9.61 -18.93 -6.05
N THR A 45 10.91 -18.98 -6.27
CA THR A 45 11.67 -20.22 -6.27
C THR A 45 11.59 -20.90 -4.90
N THR A 46 11.84 -20.17 -3.83
CA THR A 46 11.80 -20.72 -2.45
C THR A 46 10.43 -21.31 -2.13
N ILE A 47 9.35 -20.57 -2.43
CA ILE A 47 8.00 -21.02 -2.10
C ILE A 47 7.58 -22.25 -2.92
N PHE A 48 7.99 -22.34 -4.19
CA PHE A 48 7.65 -23.51 -5.00
C PHE A 48 8.50 -24.74 -4.70
N THR A 49 9.80 -24.59 -4.40
CA THR A 49 10.73 -25.71 -4.35
C THR A 49 11.18 -26.10 -2.95
N MET A 50 11.06 -25.20 -1.95
CA MET A 50 11.65 -25.39 -0.61
C MET A 50 10.60 -25.46 0.51
N ARG A 51 9.36 -25.81 0.21
CA ARG A 51 8.35 -26.04 1.26
C ARG A 51 8.73 -27.25 2.13
N ALA A 52 8.38 -27.17 3.40
CA ALA A 52 8.54 -28.28 4.33
C ALA A 52 7.82 -29.54 3.83
N PRO A 53 8.34 -30.76 4.10
CA PRO A 53 7.69 -32.01 3.73
C PRO A 53 6.21 -32.04 4.21
N GLY A 54 5.29 -32.38 3.30
CA GLY A 54 3.84 -32.40 3.59
C GLY A 54 3.13 -31.05 3.53
N MET A 55 3.84 -29.93 3.37
CA MET A 55 3.26 -28.61 3.15
C MET A 55 2.88 -28.44 1.68
N THR A 56 1.66 -28.82 1.33
CA THR A 56 1.07 -28.53 0.02
C THR A 56 0.71 -27.04 -0.10
N MET A 57 0.42 -26.57 -1.32
CA MET A 57 0.06 -25.17 -1.56
C MET A 57 -1.08 -24.69 -0.64
N PHE A 58 -2.15 -25.47 -0.50
CA PHE A 58 -3.31 -25.15 0.35
C PHE A 58 -3.12 -25.45 1.84
N ARG A 59 -1.88 -25.68 2.28
CA ARG A 59 -1.49 -25.72 3.69
C ARG A 59 -0.53 -24.60 4.07
N MET A 60 -0.16 -23.74 3.11
CA MET A 60 0.66 -22.58 3.39
C MET A 60 -0.12 -21.52 4.18
N PRO A 61 0.57 -20.75 5.06
CA PRO A 61 -0.01 -19.55 5.67
C PRO A 61 -0.51 -18.56 4.61
N ILE A 62 -1.52 -17.77 4.94
CA ILE A 62 -2.06 -16.74 4.02
C ILE A 62 -0.99 -15.69 3.70
N PHE A 63 -0.15 -15.34 4.65
CA PHE A 63 0.98 -14.43 4.40
C PHE A 63 1.89 -14.95 3.30
N THR A 64 2.23 -16.24 3.31
CA THR A 64 3.06 -16.85 2.27
C THR A 64 2.40 -16.80 0.89
N TRP A 65 1.07 -16.97 0.79
CA TRP A 65 0.33 -16.76 -0.45
C TRP A 65 0.42 -15.32 -0.94
N ASN A 66 0.29 -14.35 -0.02
CA ASN A 66 0.41 -12.93 -0.39
C ASN A 66 1.82 -12.60 -0.90
N VAL A 67 2.87 -13.10 -0.25
CA VAL A 67 4.26 -12.92 -0.69
C VAL A 67 4.50 -13.55 -2.06
N LEU A 68 3.99 -14.77 -2.30
CA LEU A 68 4.10 -15.45 -3.59
C LEU A 68 3.49 -14.62 -4.72
N LEU A 69 2.24 -14.17 -4.53
CA LEU A 69 1.52 -13.40 -5.54
C LEU A 69 2.14 -12.01 -5.75
N THR A 70 2.59 -11.36 -4.70
CA THR A 70 3.39 -10.13 -4.77
C THR A 70 4.64 -10.33 -5.63
N SER A 71 5.38 -11.41 -5.40
CA SER A 71 6.60 -11.71 -6.15
C SER A 71 6.32 -11.99 -7.63
N ILE A 72 5.22 -12.66 -7.94
CA ILE A 72 4.78 -12.86 -9.34
C ILE A 72 4.42 -11.51 -9.98
N LEU A 73 3.71 -10.64 -9.27
CA LEU A 73 3.40 -9.29 -9.77
C LEU A 73 4.65 -8.46 -10.02
N VAL A 74 5.65 -8.55 -9.16
CA VAL A 74 6.96 -7.90 -9.37
C VAL A 74 7.57 -8.33 -10.70
N LEU A 75 7.58 -9.63 -10.99
CA LEU A 75 8.16 -10.15 -12.25
C LEU A 75 7.39 -9.69 -13.51
N ILE A 76 6.11 -9.37 -13.38
CA ILE A 76 5.28 -8.87 -14.49
C ILE A 76 5.40 -7.34 -14.64
N ALA A 77 5.38 -6.61 -13.52
CA ALA A 77 5.22 -5.14 -13.53
C ALA A 77 6.54 -4.38 -13.67
N PHE A 78 7.64 -4.89 -13.12
CA PHE A 78 8.93 -4.16 -13.14
C PHE A 78 9.63 -4.12 -14.50
N PRO A 79 9.52 -5.11 -15.41
CA PRO A 79 10.08 -4.96 -16.75
C PRO A 79 9.52 -3.77 -17.55
N PRO A 80 8.21 -3.49 -17.60
CA PRO A 80 7.68 -2.26 -18.19
C PRO A 80 8.21 -0.98 -17.52
N LEU A 81 8.36 -0.98 -16.19
CA LEU A 81 8.99 0.15 -15.50
C LEU A 81 10.45 0.34 -15.96
N ALA A 82 11.22 -0.72 -16.04
CA ALA A 82 12.60 -0.65 -16.54
C ALA A 82 12.65 -0.09 -17.97
N ALA A 83 11.72 -0.50 -18.84
CA ALA A 83 11.61 0.04 -20.20
C ALA A 83 11.33 1.54 -20.21
N VAL A 84 10.42 2.03 -19.37
CA VAL A 84 10.13 3.47 -19.21
C VAL A 84 11.37 4.23 -18.74
N LEU A 85 12.04 3.73 -17.72
CA LEU A 85 13.20 4.41 -17.13
C LEU A 85 14.36 4.48 -18.11
N LEU A 86 14.69 3.37 -18.76
CA LEU A 86 15.78 3.31 -19.75
C LEU A 86 15.46 4.12 -21.01
N GLY A 87 14.19 4.10 -21.45
CA GLY A 87 13.73 4.91 -22.58
C GLY A 87 13.82 6.41 -22.26
N LEU A 88 13.41 6.83 -21.04
CA LEU A 88 13.52 8.21 -20.62
C LEU A 88 14.99 8.67 -20.50
N GLU A 89 15.86 7.81 -19.98
CA GLU A 89 17.29 8.11 -19.89
C GLU A 89 17.93 8.23 -21.30
N SER A 90 17.49 7.38 -22.22
CA SER A 90 17.91 7.47 -23.63
C SER A 90 17.49 8.79 -24.29
N ASP A 91 16.25 9.25 -24.04
CA ASP A 91 15.78 10.55 -24.53
C ASP A 91 16.60 11.71 -23.93
N ARG A 92 16.98 11.59 -22.67
CA ARG A 92 17.71 12.64 -21.94
C ARG A 92 19.18 12.75 -22.35
N LEU A 93 19.87 11.61 -22.49
CA LEU A 93 21.33 11.58 -22.66
C LEU A 93 21.79 11.33 -24.10
N PHE A 94 20.97 10.60 -24.89
CA PHE A 94 21.37 10.15 -26.22
C PHE A 94 20.52 10.76 -27.35
N GLY A 95 19.56 11.65 -27.02
CA GLY A 95 18.73 12.34 -28.00
C GLY A 95 17.80 11.41 -28.77
N SER A 96 17.41 10.27 -28.21
CA SER A 96 16.28 9.50 -28.73
C SER A 96 14.98 10.28 -28.53
N HIS A 97 13.93 9.95 -29.24
CA HIS A 97 12.64 10.66 -29.20
C HIS A 97 11.49 9.69 -28.86
N ILE A 98 11.75 8.74 -27.96
CA ILE A 98 10.81 7.68 -27.59
C ILE A 98 9.54 8.28 -26.97
N PHE A 99 9.72 9.24 -26.06
CA PHE A 99 8.62 9.88 -25.35
C PHE A 99 8.32 11.30 -25.79
N ASP A 100 8.69 11.64 -27.04
CA ASP A 100 8.35 12.92 -27.64
C ASP A 100 6.83 13.07 -27.77
N PRO A 101 6.22 14.14 -27.22
CA PRO A 101 4.78 14.39 -27.32
C PRO A 101 4.27 14.48 -28.77
N ALA A 102 5.09 15.01 -29.68
CA ALA A 102 4.72 15.13 -31.09
C ALA A 102 4.45 13.78 -31.76
N ASN A 103 5.03 12.70 -31.25
CA ASN A 103 4.89 11.34 -31.73
C ASN A 103 3.97 10.47 -30.83
N GLY A 104 3.19 11.07 -29.94
CA GLY A 104 2.36 10.32 -28.98
C GLY A 104 3.14 9.73 -27.82
N GLY A 105 4.42 10.06 -27.67
CA GLY A 105 5.32 9.49 -26.65
C GLY A 105 4.90 9.79 -25.22
N ALA A 106 4.23 10.93 -24.97
CA ALA A 106 3.70 11.24 -23.64
C ALA A 106 2.63 10.22 -23.17
N MET A 107 1.78 9.76 -24.09
CA MET A 107 0.80 8.70 -23.79
C MET A 107 1.45 7.33 -23.63
N LEU A 108 2.42 7.01 -24.49
CA LEU A 108 3.19 5.77 -24.36
C LEU A 108 3.87 5.69 -22.99
N PHE A 109 4.48 6.81 -22.52
CA PHE A 109 5.06 6.90 -21.17
C PHE A 109 4.04 6.55 -20.11
N GLN A 110 2.86 7.19 -20.13
CA GLN A 110 1.83 6.97 -19.13
C GLN A 110 1.29 5.54 -19.13
N HIS A 111 1.06 4.93 -20.29
CA HIS A 111 0.63 3.54 -20.37
C HIS A 111 1.65 2.56 -19.79
N LEU A 112 2.91 2.68 -20.16
CA LEU A 112 3.98 1.83 -19.65
C LEU A 112 4.21 2.05 -18.14
N PHE A 113 4.18 3.32 -17.71
CA PHE A 113 4.33 3.65 -16.29
C PHE A 113 3.18 3.07 -15.46
N TRP A 114 1.93 3.23 -15.88
CA TRP A 114 0.79 2.76 -15.09
C TRP A 114 0.54 1.27 -15.22
N PHE A 115 1.00 0.63 -16.30
CA PHE A 115 1.05 -0.83 -16.34
C PHE A 115 1.94 -1.41 -15.23
N PHE A 116 2.96 -0.69 -14.81
CA PHE A 116 3.66 -0.94 -13.55
C PHE A 116 2.89 -0.36 -12.36
N GLY A 117 2.50 0.90 -12.42
CA GLY A 117 2.08 1.70 -11.26
C GLY A 117 0.82 1.19 -10.55
N HIS A 118 -0.13 0.58 -11.26
CA HIS A 118 -1.28 -0.03 -10.58
C HIS A 118 -0.93 -1.38 -9.93
N PRO A 119 -0.28 -2.35 -10.62
CA PRO A 119 0.24 -3.53 -9.91
C PRO A 119 1.14 -3.18 -8.72
N GLU A 120 1.91 -2.09 -8.77
CA GLU A 120 2.75 -1.64 -7.66
C GLU A 120 1.94 -1.40 -6.38
N VAL A 121 0.77 -0.77 -6.46
CA VAL A 121 -0.05 -0.56 -5.25
C VAL A 121 -0.54 -1.87 -4.65
N TYR A 122 -0.75 -2.91 -5.44
CA TYR A 122 -1.06 -4.26 -4.94
C TYR A 122 0.17 -5.02 -4.46
N ILE A 123 1.34 -4.81 -5.08
CA ILE A 123 2.63 -5.30 -4.58
C ILE A 123 2.86 -4.77 -3.16
N LEU A 124 2.54 -3.51 -2.91
CA LEU A 124 2.60 -2.92 -1.57
C LEU A 124 1.52 -3.48 -0.63
N ALA A 125 0.26 -3.59 -1.07
CA ALA A 125 -0.85 -3.94 -0.21
C ALA A 125 -0.91 -5.43 0.18
N LEU A 126 -0.62 -6.35 -0.74
CA LEU A 126 -0.82 -7.78 -0.50
C LEU A 126 -0.04 -8.35 0.69
N PRO A 127 1.26 -8.07 0.89
CA PRO A 127 1.98 -8.55 2.06
C PRO A 127 1.33 -8.10 3.37
N PHE A 128 0.87 -6.86 3.43
CA PHE A 128 0.23 -6.29 4.61
C PHE A 128 -1.18 -6.83 4.86
N PHE A 129 -1.92 -7.18 3.81
CA PHE A 129 -3.14 -7.99 3.94
C PHE A 129 -2.81 -9.34 4.58
N GLY A 130 -1.69 -9.95 4.18
CA GLY A 130 -1.20 -11.18 4.77
C GLY A 130 -0.92 -11.03 6.27
N ILE A 131 -0.16 -10.01 6.67
CA ILE A 131 0.15 -9.72 8.08
C ILE A 131 -1.14 -9.58 8.90
N ALA A 132 -2.06 -8.72 8.47
CA ALA A 132 -3.33 -8.52 9.17
C ALA A 132 -4.14 -9.83 9.28
N THR A 133 -4.11 -10.66 8.22
CA THR A 133 -4.84 -11.93 8.18
C THR A 133 -4.23 -12.98 9.13
N GLU A 134 -2.92 -12.97 9.35
CA GLU A 134 -2.29 -13.87 10.34
C GLU A 134 -2.52 -13.43 11.79
N ILE A 135 -2.57 -12.12 12.04
CA ILE A 135 -2.75 -11.58 13.41
C ILE A 135 -4.20 -11.73 13.87
N LEU A 136 -5.17 -11.48 12.99
CA LEU A 136 -6.59 -11.42 13.32
C LEU A 136 -7.12 -12.70 14.01
N PRO A 137 -6.80 -13.93 13.57
CA PRO A 137 -7.23 -15.17 14.23
C PRO A 137 -6.71 -15.30 15.65
N VAL A 138 -5.50 -14.84 15.93
CA VAL A 138 -4.87 -14.95 17.26
C VAL A 138 -5.67 -14.16 18.28
N PHE A 139 -5.96 -12.89 18.01
CA PHE A 139 -6.70 -12.01 18.92
C PHE A 139 -8.24 -12.15 18.81
N SER A 140 -8.71 -12.94 17.87
CA SER A 140 -10.10 -13.40 17.80
C SER A 140 -10.30 -14.77 18.49
N ARG A 141 -9.21 -15.45 18.83
CA ARG A 141 -9.19 -16.82 19.37
C ARG A 141 -10.02 -17.79 18.54
N LYS A 142 -9.92 -17.65 17.23
CA LYS A 142 -10.74 -18.38 16.28
C LYS A 142 -9.95 -18.62 14.99
N PRO A 143 -10.05 -19.80 14.37
CA PRO A 143 -9.44 -20.05 13.07
C PRO A 143 -9.91 -19.04 12.02
N ILE A 144 -9.03 -18.77 11.03
CA ILE A 144 -9.38 -17.90 9.91
C ILE A 144 -10.61 -18.40 9.18
N PHE A 145 -11.58 -17.53 8.97
CA PHE A 145 -12.80 -17.87 8.25
C PHE A 145 -12.53 -17.90 6.75
N GLY A 146 -12.89 -19.01 6.10
CA GLY A 146 -12.90 -19.11 4.64
C GLY A 146 -11.52 -19.07 3.99
N TYR A 147 -10.53 -19.81 4.51
CA TYR A 147 -9.15 -19.87 4.00
C TYR A 147 -9.07 -19.99 2.46
N LYS A 148 -9.81 -20.94 1.85
CA LYS A 148 -9.79 -21.12 0.39
C LYS A 148 -10.35 -19.91 -0.35
N GLY A 149 -11.39 -19.28 0.20
CA GLY A 149 -11.97 -18.04 -0.33
C GLY A 149 -10.98 -16.88 -0.28
N LEU A 150 -10.22 -16.76 0.82
CA LEU A 150 -9.14 -15.76 0.94
C LEU A 150 -8.04 -15.98 -0.10
N VAL A 151 -7.59 -17.22 -0.29
CA VAL A 151 -6.59 -17.55 -1.32
C VAL A 151 -7.11 -17.20 -2.71
N ALA A 152 -8.33 -17.65 -3.05
CA ALA A 152 -8.95 -17.35 -4.36
C ALA A 152 -9.13 -15.85 -4.59
N ALA A 153 -9.57 -15.10 -3.57
CA ALA A 153 -9.70 -13.65 -3.66
C ALA A 153 -8.34 -12.96 -3.87
N THR A 154 -7.29 -13.42 -3.20
CA THR A 154 -5.94 -12.88 -3.37
C THR A 154 -5.39 -13.14 -4.77
N ILE A 155 -5.60 -14.34 -5.31
CA ILE A 155 -5.24 -14.67 -6.71
C ILE A 155 -6.02 -13.79 -7.69
N ALA A 156 -7.33 -13.60 -7.47
CA ALA A 156 -8.17 -12.78 -8.33
C ALA A 156 -7.73 -11.31 -8.32
N ILE A 157 -7.41 -10.74 -7.15
CA ILE A 157 -6.86 -9.38 -7.03
C ILE A 157 -5.56 -9.27 -7.82
N ALA A 158 -4.62 -10.18 -7.65
CA ALA A 158 -3.35 -10.17 -8.35
C ALA A 158 -3.54 -10.25 -9.88
N ALA A 159 -4.39 -11.16 -10.35
CA ALA A 159 -4.67 -11.32 -11.77
C ALA A 159 -5.35 -10.07 -12.37
N LEU A 160 -6.36 -9.51 -11.70
CA LEU A 160 -7.06 -8.32 -12.17
C LEU A 160 -6.19 -7.06 -12.14
N SER A 161 -5.22 -6.98 -11.23
CA SER A 161 -4.38 -5.79 -11.06
C SER A 161 -3.64 -5.37 -12.33
N VAL A 162 -3.30 -6.31 -13.21
CA VAL A 162 -2.60 -6.04 -14.47
C VAL A 162 -3.55 -5.58 -15.60
N ALA A 163 -4.86 -5.51 -15.36
CA ALA A 163 -5.86 -5.17 -16.38
C ALA A 163 -6.61 -3.86 -16.09
N VAL A 164 -6.24 -3.11 -15.05
CA VAL A 164 -6.98 -1.92 -14.59
C VAL A 164 -6.19 -0.62 -14.68
N TRP A 165 -4.94 -0.65 -15.12
CA TRP A 165 -3.97 0.47 -14.97
C TRP A 165 -4.44 1.82 -15.53
N ALA A 166 -5.24 1.83 -16.61
CA ALA A 166 -5.58 3.09 -17.29
C ALA A 166 -6.72 3.87 -16.58
N HIS A 167 -7.23 3.41 -15.43
CA HIS A 167 -8.04 4.27 -14.58
C HIS A 167 -7.25 5.47 -14.01
N HIS A 168 -5.93 5.38 -13.97
CA HIS A 168 -5.07 6.53 -13.67
C HIS A 168 -4.98 7.56 -14.80
N MET A 169 -5.63 7.29 -15.94
CA MET A 169 -5.50 8.07 -17.17
C MET A 169 -6.85 8.52 -17.75
N TYR A 170 -7.95 8.41 -17.00
CA TYR A 170 -9.29 8.75 -17.50
C TYR A 170 -9.37 10.18 -18.05
N ALA A 171 -8.80 11.15 -17.33
CA ALA A 171 -8.83 12.54 -17.72
C ALA A 171 -7.98 12.88 -18.96
N THR A 172 -7.18 11.94 -19.48
CA THR A 172 -6.46 12.12 -20.75
C THR A 172 -7.38 12.04 -21.97
N GLY A 173 -8.55 11.42 -21.82
CA GLY A 173 -9.50 11.17 -22.92
C GLY A 173 -9.01 10.15 -23.97
N GLN A 174 -7.90 9.46 -23.75
CA GLN A 174 -7.27 8.57 -24.73
C GLN A 174 -7.27 7.09 -24.32
N VAL A 175 -8.17 6.71 -23.40
CA VAL A 175 -8.29 5.34 -22.92
C VAL A 175 -9.73 4.84 -23.06
N SER A 176 -9.92 3.51 -23.15
CA SER A 176 -11.26 2.91 -23.14
C SER A 176 -11.90 3.03 -21.77
N LEU A 177 -12.69 4.09 -21.55
CA LEU A 177 -13.34 4.36 -20.28
C LEU A 177 -14.22 3.20 -19.82
N ALA A 178 -15.03 2.62 -20.72
CA ALA A 178 -15.93 1.51 -20.39
C ALA A 178 -15.18 0.27 -19.92
N PHE A 179 -14.12 -0.13 -20.64
CA PHE A 179 -13.31 -1.29 -20.28
C PHE A 179 -12.60 -1.11 -18.94
N PHE A 180 -11.84 -0.02 -18.79
CA PHE A 180 -11.05 0.18 -17.56
C PHE A 180 -11.91 0.48 -16.34
N SER A 181 -13.06 1.13 -16.53
CA SER A 181 -14.04 1.31 -15.45
C SER A 181 -14.61 -0.04 -15.00
N PHE A 182 -15.10 -0.87 -15.94
CA PHE A 182 -15.63 -2.20 -15.62
C PHE A 182 -14.60 -3.06 -14.88
N MET A 183 -13.37 -3.14 -15.39
CA MET A 183 -12.30 -3.92 -14.76
C MET A 183 -11.94 -3.39 -13.36
N THR A 184 -11.99 -2.07 -13.17
CA THR A 184 -11.71 -1.44 -11.89
C THR A 184 -12.82 -1.69 -10.86
N PHE A 185 -14.09 -1.68 -11.27
CA PHE A 185 -15.19 -2.11 -10.40
C PHE A 185 -15.08 -3.61 -10.06
N LEU A 186 -14.66 -4.42 -11.03
CA LEU A 186 -14.56 -5.87 -10.84
C LEU A 186 -13.52 -6.24 -9.78
N ILE A 187 -12.39 -5.53 -9.67
CA ILE A 187 -11.35 -5.83 -8.66
C ILE A 187 -11.83 -5.51 -7.23
N ALA A 188 -12.86 -4.68 -7.06
CA ALA A 188 -13.46 -4.43 -5.75
C ALA A 188 -14.18 -5.67 -5.19
N VAL A 189 -14.68 -6.57 -6.05
CA VAL A 189 -15.42 -7.77 -5.64
C VAL A 189 -14.55 -8.73 -4.80
N PRO A 190 -13.40 -9.23 -5.26
CA PRO A 190 -12.55 -10.09 -4.45
C PRO A 190 -12.00 -9.36 -3.21
N THR A 191 -11.82 -8.04 -3.27
CA THR A 191 -11.45 -7.24 -2.09
C THR A 191 -12.58 -7.28 -1.04
N GLY A 192 -13.82 -7.13 -1.45
CA GLY A 192 -14.99 -7.30 -0.59
C GLY A 192 -15.07 -8.69 0.04
N VAL A 193 -14.76 -9.75 -0.71
CA VAL A 193 -14.67 -11.13 -0.19
C VAL A 193 -13.68 -11.20 0.97
N LYS A 194 -12.49 -10.57 0.84
CA LYS A 194 -11.50 -10.52 1.95
C LYS A 194 -12.07 -9.82 3.18
N PHE A 195 -12.78 -8.71 3.02
CA PHE A 195 -13.45 -8.03 4.14
C PHE A 195 -14.45 -8.94 4.86
N PHE A 196 -15.30 -9.64 4.13
CA PHE A 196 -16.24 -10.59 4.73
C PHE A 196 -15.52 -11.74 5.45
N ASN A 197 -14.38 -12.19 4.94
CA ASN A 197 -13.58 -13.20 5.63
C ASN A 197 -12.95 -12.67 6.93
N TRP A 198 -12.46 -11.43 6.96
CA TRP A 198 -11.95 -10.80 8.17
C TRP A 198 -13.05 -10.58 9.21
N ILE A 199 -14.20 -10.04 8.79
CA ILE A 199 -15.38 -9.90 9.66
C ILE A 199 -15.85 -11.27 10.15
N GLY A 200 -15.93 -12.27 9.27
CA GLY A 200 -16.32 -13.64 9.63
C GLY A 200 -15.34 -14.31 10.61
N THR A 201 -14.07 -13.95 10.57
CA THR A 201 -13.06 -14.41 11.55
C THR A 201 -13.34 -13.81 12.92
N MET A 202 -13.67 -12.53 13.00
CA MET A 202 -14.01 -11.86 14.26
C MET A 202 -15.41 -12.25 14.80
N TRP A 203 -16.34 -12.54 13.91
CA TRP A 203 -17.72 -12.86 14.26
C TRP A 203 -17.80 -14.07 15.19
N ARG A 204 -18.41 -13.88 16.38
CA ARG A 204 -18.49 -14.88 17.44
C ARG A 204 -17.11 -15.36 17.95
N GLY A 205 -16.06 -14.59 17.75
CA GLY A 205 -14.76 -14.82 18.38
C GLY A 205 -14.70 -14.20 19.77
N SER A 206 -13.71 -14.61 20.56
CA SER A 206 -13.38 -13.99 21.85
C SER A 206 -12.36 -12.89 21.61
N LEU A 207 -12.81 -11.70 21.18
CA LEU A 207 -11.94 -10.62 20.79
C LEU A 207 -11.18 -10.04 21.99
N THR A 208 -9.90 -9.78 21.78
CA THR A 208 -9.04 -9.03 22.69
C THR A 208 -8.34 -7.92 21.94
N PHE A 209 -8.04 -6.81 22.62
CA PHE A 209 -7.58 -5.58 21.98
C PHE A 209 -6.21 -5.15 22.49
N GLU A 210 -5.25 -6.07 22.40
CA GLU A 210 -3.83 -5.75 22.53
C GLU A 210 -3.37 -4.91 21.33
N THR A 211 -2.21 -4.29 21.51
CA THR A 211 -1.67 -3.35 20.51
C THR A 211 -1.69 -3.88 19.06
N PRO A 212 -1.26 -5.13 18.77
CA PRO A 212 -1.34 -5.65 17.39
C PRO A 212 -2.76 -5.66 16.83
N MET A 213 -3.75 -6.06 17.66
CA MET A 213 -5.14 -6.11 17.22
C MET A 213 -5.71 -4.71 16.95
N LEU A 214 -5.36 -3.72 17.77
CA LEU A 214 -5.78 -2.33 17.53
C LEU A 214 -5.26 -1.83 16.19
N PHE A 215 -4.01 -2.11 15.85
CA PHE A 215 -3.45 -1.75 14.56
C PHE A 215 -4.12 -2.49 13.40
N VAL A 216 -4.50 -3.76 13.56
CA VAL A 216 -5.30 -4.49 12.54
C VAL A 216 -6.69 -3.87 12.40
N MET A 217 -7.34 -3.46 13.49
CA MET A 217 -8.62 -2.76 13.42
C MET A 217 -8.48 -1.40 12.73
N GLY A 218 -7.41 -0.66 13.02
CA GLY A 218 -7.06 0.57 12.32
C GLY A 218 -6.91 0.34 10.82
N PHE A 219 -6.17 -0.70 10.42
CA PHE A 219 -6.04 -1.13 9.03
C PHE A 219 -7.41 -1.40 8.40
N LEU A 220 -8.27 -2.19 9.03
CA LEU A 220 -9.59 -2.52 8.46
C LEU A 220 -10.45 -1.27 8.22
N ILE A 221 -10.47 -0.35 9.18
CA ILE A 221 -11.26 0.89 9.08
C ILE A 221 -10.71 1.79 7.97
N THR A 222 -9.40 2.04 7.97
CA THR A 222 -8.78 2.94 7.00
C THR A 222 -8.85 2.38 5.58
N PHE A 223 -8.55 1.10 5.40
CA PHE A 223 -8.61 0.48 4.08
C PHE A 223 -10.05 0.36 3.56
N LEU A 224 -11.05 0.14 4.41
CA LEU A 224 -12.46 0.16 3.99
C LEU A 224 -12.85 1.52 3.43
N LEU A 225 -12.54 2.61 4.14
CA LEU A 225 -12.84 3.97 3.68
C LEU A 225 -12.07 4.31 2.38
N GLY A 226 -10.79 3.93 2.31
CA GLY A 226 -9.99 4.09 1.09
C GLY A 226 -10.51 3.28 -0.09
N GLY A 227 -10.95 2.03 0.14
CA GLY A 227 -11.56 1.18 -0.88
C GLY A 227 -12.87 1.76 -1.43
N LEU A 228 -13.72 2.31 -0.57
CA LEU A 228 -14.96 2.96 -0.98
C LEU A 228 -14.70 4.22 -1.83
N THR A 229 -13.72 5.03 -1.46
CA THR A 229 -13.31 6.18 -2.30
C THR A 229 -12.67 5.74 -3.62
N GLY A 230 -12.01 4.57 -3.65
CA GLY A 230 -11.53 3.94 -4.88
C GLY A 230 -12.66 3.54 -5.82
N VAL A 231 -13.77 3.01 -5.28
CA VAL A 231 -14.98 2.70 -6.06
C VAL A 231 -15.58 3.98 -6.67
N ILE A 232 -15.56 5.11 -5.94
CA ILE A 232 -15.96 6.41 -6.49
C ILE A 232 -15.06 6.78 -7.68
N LEU A 233 -13.73 6.70 -7.54
CA LEU A 233 -12.78 7.02 -8.59
C LEU A 233 -12.80 6.03 -9.77
N ALA A 234 -13.32 4.81 -9.59
CA ALA A 234 -13.52 3.85 -10.66
C ALA A 234 -14.57 4.31 -11.70
N SER A 235 -15.44 5.25 -11.33
CA SER A 235 -16.43 5.86 -12.20
C SER A 235 -15.85 7.06 -12.94
N PRO A 236 -15.66 7.02 -14.28
CA PRO A 236 -15.08 8.13 -15.01
C PRO A 236 -15.76 9.48 -14.78
N PRO A 237 -17.10 9.61 -14.77
CA PRO A 237 -17.74 10.90 -14.51
C PRO A 237 -17.42 11.47 -13.11
N LEU A 238 -17.25 10.61 -12.10
CA LEU A 238 -16.89 11.05 -10.75
C LEU A 238 -15.38 11.37 -10.66
N ASP A 239 -14.55 10.56 -11.32
CA ASP A 239 -13.10 10.83 -11.38
C ASP A 239 -12.82 12.19 -12.05
N PHE A 240 -13.49 12.51 -13.16
CA PHE A 240 -13.31 13.81 -13.83
C PHE A 240 -13.53 15.01 -12.92
N ALA A 241 -14.44 14.91 -11.97
CA ALA A 241 -14.73 16.00 -11.03
C ALA A 241 -13.63 16.20 -9.98
N VAL A 242 -12.84 15.16 -9.68
CA VAL A 242 -11.83 15.16 -8.59
C VAL A 242 -10.44 14.70 -9.03
N SER A 243 -10.25 14.41 -10.32
CA SER A 243 -8.97 14.00 -10.88
C SER A 243 -7.88 15.05 -10.60
N ALA A 244 -6.68 14.58 -10.25
CA ALA A 244 -5.54 15.42 -9.89
C ALA A 244 -5.80 16.42 -8.73
N SER A 245 -6.82 16.18 -7.90
CA SER A 245 -7.12 16.95 -6.69
C SER A 245 -6.66 16.27 -5.41
N TYR A 246 -6.83 16.95 -4.27
CA TYR A 246 -6.56 16.37 -2.95
C TYR A 246 -7.51 15.23 -2.57
N PHE A 247 -8.62 15.02 -3.28
CA PHE A 247 -9.45 13.82 -3.11
C PHE A 247 -8.65 12.55 -3.45
N VAL A 248 -7.89 12.58 -4.55
CA VAL A 248 -7.02 11.47 -4.94
C VAL A 248 -5.90 11.27 -3.92
N VAL A 249 -5.34 12.37 -3.36
CA VAL A 249 -4.34 12.31 -2.29
C VAL A 249 -4.91 11.63 -1.05
N ALA A 250 -6.10 12.02 -0.62
CA ALA A 250 -6.79 11.39 0.50
C ALA A 250 -7.03 9.89 0.23
N HIS A 251 -7.59 9.57 -0.93
CA HIS A 251 -7.85 8.18 -1.32
C HIS A 251 -6.61 7.30 -1.22
N PHE A 252 -5.51 7.68 -1.88
CA PHE A 252 -4.35 6.78 -1.90
C PHE A 252 -3.63 6.70 -0.54
N HIS A 253 -3.71 7.72 0.31
CA HIS A 253 -3.22 7.59 1.68
C HIS A 253 -4.08 6.63 2.51
N TYR A 254 -5.39 6.64 2.34
CA TYR A 254 -6.27 5.70 3.01
C TYR A 254 -6.01 4.25 2.56
N VAL A 255 -5.76 3.99 1.28
CA VAL A 255 -5.46 2.64 0.81
C VAL A 255 -4.00 2.23 1.02
N LEU A 256 -3.02 3.13 0.90
CA LEU A 256 -1.59 2.79 1.05
C LEU A 256 -1.10 2.95 2.49
N PHE A 257 -1.14 4.16 3.04
CA PHE A 257 -0.71 4.40 4.42
C PHE A 257 -1.58 3.59 5.40
N GLY A 258 -2.91 3.63 5.20
CA GLY A 258 -3.87 2.88 6.00
C GLY A 258 -3.66 1.38 5.97
N THR A 259 -3.14 0.83 4.87
CA THR A 259 -2.78 -0.60 4.77
C THR A 259 -1.38 -0.86 5.30
N VAL A 260 -0.39 -0.21 4.70
CA VAL A 260 1.02 -0.53 4.92
C VAL A 260 1.45 -0.20 6.33
N VAL A 261 1.21 1.04 6.77
CA VAL A 261 1.73 1.51 8.06
C VAL A 261 1.01 0.85 9.23
N PHE A 262 -0.33 0.75 9.18
CA PHE A 262 -1.07 0.10 10.25
C PHE A 262 -0.73 -1.39 10.36
N ALA A 263 -0.74 -2.14 9.24
CA ALA A 263 -0.40 -3.56 9.30
C ALA A 263 1.09 -3.81 9.58
N MET A 264 1.99 -2.92 9.15
CA MET A 264 3.41 -2.98 9.52
C MET A 264 3.59 -2.90 11.04
N PHE A 265 2.98 -1.91 11.69
CA PHE A 265 3.05 -1.81 13.14
C PHE A 265 2.33 -2.97 13.85
N ALA A 266 1.20 -3.44 13.31
CA ALA A 266 0.58 -4.66 13.83
C ALA A 266 1.57 -5.83 13.86
N GLY A 267 2.23 -6.08 12.73
CA GLY A 267 3.26 -7.13 12.62
C GLY A 267 4.47 -6.87 13.51
N PHE A 268 4.94 -5.63 13.58
CA PHE A 268 6.07 -5.26 14.41
C PHE A 268 5.82 -5.56 15.89
N TYR A 269 4.69 -5.12 16.43
CA TYR A 269 4.29 -5.44 17.81
C TYR A 269 4.04 -6.92 18.02
N PHE A 270 3.42 -7.60 17.03
CA PHE A 270 3.07 -9.02 17.12
C PHE A 270 4.30 -9.92 17.18
N TRP A 271 5.27 -9.73 16.27
CA TRP A 271 6.47 -10.56 16.19
C TRP A 271 7.68 -10.04 16.98
N TRP A 272 7.54 -8.91 17.68
CA TRP A 272 8.62 -8.38 18.52
C TRP A 272 9.15 -9.41 19.53
N PRO A 273 8.30 -10.18 20.25
CA PRO A 273 8.78 -11.24 21.15
C PRO A 273 9.63 -12.29 20.43
N LYS A 274 9.24 -12.70 19.22
CA LYS A 274 9.99 -13.67 18.42
C LYS A 274 11.35 -13.13 17.98
N MET A 275 11.43 -11.85 17.61
CA MET A 275 12.68 -11.20 17.17
C MET A 275 13.65 -10.94 18.34
N THR A 276 13.16 -10.65 19.54
CA THR A 276 13.99 -10.13 20.62
C THR A 276 13.91 -10.94 21.93
N GLY A 277 12.96 -11.84 22.07
CA GLY A 277 12.63 -12.55 23.30
C GLY A 277 11.99 -11.65 24.36
N ARG A 278 11.43 -10.49 24.02
CA ARG A 278 10.87 -9.51 24.97
C ARG A 278 9.55 -8.97 24.47
N MET A 279 8.63 -8.60 25.37
CA MET A 279 7.37 -7.95 25.02
C MET A 279 7.51 -6.43 25.07
N LEU A 280 6.96 -5.75 24.09
CA LEU A 280 6.78 -4.29 24.12
C LEU A 280 5.73 -3.90 25.18
N ASN A 281 5.86 -2.70 25.74
CA ASN A 281 4.89 -2.20 26.72
C ASN A 281 3.56 -1.85 26.04
N GLU A 282 2.49 -2.48 26.52
CA GLU A 282 1.14 -2.34 25.95
C GLU A 282 0.57 -0.91 26.09
N THR A 283 0.84 -0.24 27.21
CA THR A 283 0.35 1.14 27.39
C THR A 283 0.96 2.10 26.37
N LEU A 284 2.28 2.03 26.19
CA LEU A 284 2.95 2.84 25.15
C LEU A 284 2.52 2.43 23.75
N GLY A 285 2.28 1.14 23.52
CA GLY A 285 1.74 0.64 22.24
C GLY A 285 0.37 1.23 21.92
N LYS A 286 -0.53 1.26 22.91
CA LYS A 286 -1.86 1.85 22.76
C LYS A 286 -1.81 3.37 22.58
N VAL A 287 -0.92 4.06 23.29
CA VAL A 287 -0.70 5.51 23.07
C VAL A 287 -0.20 5.75 21.66
N HIS A 288 0.76 4.97 21.17
CA HIS A 288 1.23 5.04 19.78
C HIS A 288 0.06 4.85 18.81
N PHE A 289 -0.72 3.77 18.97
CA PHE A 289 -1.84 3.49 18.08
C PHE A 289 -2.85 4.65 18.02
N TRP A 290 -3.34 5.10 19.16
CA TRP A 290 -4.38 6.14 19.18
C TRP A 290 -3.88 7.49 18.65
N THR A 291 -2.65 7.87 18.98
CA THR A 291 -2.08 9.12 18.46
C THR A 291 -1.91 9.03 16.93
N LEU A 292 -1.42 7.89 16.41
CA LEU A 292 -1.27 7.67 14.97
C LEU A 292 -2.62 7.62 14.26
N PHE A 293 -3.59 6.89 14.81
CA PHE A 293 -4.93 6.75 14.23
C PHE A 293 -5.67 8.08 14.16
N ILE A 294 -5.68 8.85 15.24
CA ILE A 294 -6.30 10.19 15.28
C ILE A 294 -5.57 11.13 14.31
N GLY A 295 -4.23 11.14 14.35
CA GLY A 295 -3.41 11.96 13.45
C GLY A 295 -3.67 11.63 11.99
N PHE A 296 -3.78 10.35 11.64
CA PHE A 296 -4.07 9.90 10.29
C PHE A 296 -5.43 10.44 9.78
N HIS A 297 -6.49 10.22 10.54
CA HIS A 297 -7.82 10.69 10.15
C HIS A 297 -7.92 12.22 10.11
N THR A 298 -7.29 12.91 11.06
CA THR A 298 -7.23 14.39 11.05
C THR A 298 -6.50 14.93 9.82
N THR A 299 -5.43 14.23 9.39
CA THR A 299 -4.67 14.64 8.20
C THR A 299 -5.45 14.39 6.92
N PHE A 300 -5.88 13.14 6.70
CA PHE A 300 -6.31 12.70 5.37
C PHE A 300 -7.82 12.73 5.16
N LEU A 301 -8.64 12.66 6.21
CA LEU A 301 -10.09 12.69 6.03
C LEU A 301 -10.54 14.02 5.43
N ILE A 302 -10.06 15.13 5.98
CA ILE A 302 -10.40 16.49 5.51
C ILE A 302 -9.95 16.76 4.08
N GLN A 303 -8.91 16.06 3.60
CA GLN A 303 -8.39 16.22 2.24
C GLN A 303 -9.38 15.74 1.16
N HIS A 304 -10.35 14.87 1.48
CA HIS A 304 -11.43 14.52 0.56
C HIS A 304 -12.27 15.77 0.23
N TRP A 305 -12.67 16.53 1.24
CA TRP A 305 -13.43 17.79 1.05
C TRP A 305 -12.59 18.86 0.38
N LEU A 306 -11.31 18.93 0.71
CA LEU A 306 -10.38 19.86 0.05
C LEU A 306 -10.33 19.57 -1.46
N GLY A 307 -10.29 18.30 -1.86
CA GLY A 307 -10.33 17.89 -3.26
C GLY A 307 -11.66 18.15 -3.94
N ILE A 308 -12.80 17.89 -3.27
CA ILE A 308 -14.13 18.19 -3.78
C ILE A 308 -14.31 19.70 -4.01
N LYS A 309 -13.69 20.53 -3.17
CA LYS A 309 -13.67 22.00 -3.38
C LYS A 309 -12.72 22.46 -4.49
N GLY A 310 -12.02 21.54 -5.15
CA GLY A 310 -11.16 21.83 -6.31
C GLY A 310 -9.71 22.12 -5.97
N PHE A 311 -9.24 21.88 -4.73
CA PHE A 311 -7.83 22.09 -4.41
C PHE A 311 -6.96 21.05 -5.15
N PRO A 312 -6.09 21.49 -6.08
CA PRO A 312 -5.30 20.59 -6.88
C PRO A 312 -4.12 20.03 -6.09
N ARG A 313 -3.71 18.81 -6.41
CA ARG A 313 -2.47 18.23 -5.86
C ARG A 313 -1.23 18.86 -6.47
N ARG A 314 -0.09 18.79 -5.76
CA ARG A 314 1.23 19.29 -6.21
C ARG A 314 1.35 20.82 -6.27
N TYR A 315 0.45 21.54 -5.65
CA TYR A 315 0.55 22.99 -5.51
C TYR A 315 1.28 23.34 -4.21
N ALA A 316 2.21 24.29 -4.30
CA ALA A 316 3.01 24.73 -3.15
C ALA A 316 2.29 25.81 -2.34
N ASP A 317 1.38 26.59 -2.97
CA ASP A 317 0.71 27.73 -2.35
C ASP A 317 -0.66 27.97 -2.96
N TYR A 318 -1.49 28.79 -2.31
CA TYR A 318 -2.84 29.17 -2.72
C TYR A 318 -3.21 30.54 -2.12
N LEU A 319 -4.19 31.23 -2.71
CA LEU A 319 -4.63 32.52 -2.21
C LEU A 319 -5.50 32.37 -0.96
N ALA A 320 -5.40 33.31 -0.02
CA ALA A 320 -6.23 33.31 1.19
C ALA A 320 -7.75 33.36 0.88
N THR A 321 -8.11 33.95 -0.28
CA THR A 321 -9.48 34.03 -0.77
C THR A 321 -10.05 32.73 -1.31
N ASP A 322 -9.22 31.71 -1.58
CA ASP A 322 -9.64 30.40 -2.16
C ASP A 322 -10.42 29.54 -1.15
N GLY A 323 -10.38 29.90 0.14
CA GLY A 323 -11.13 29.19 1.20
C GLY A 323 -10.55 27.85 1.61
N PHE A 324 -9.30 27.55 1.29
CA PHE A 324 -8.64 26.27 1.60
C PHE A 324 -7.89 26.28 2.94
N THR A 325 -7.64 27.46 3.52
CA THR A 325 -6.73 27.64 4.68
C THR A 325 -7.13 26.79 5.88
N PHE A 326 -8.42 26.83 6.28
CA PHE A 326 -8.88 26.06 7.45
C PHE A 326 -8.63 24.54 7.29
N MET A 327 -8.99 23.99 6.12
CA MET A 327 -8.82 22.55 5.88
C MET A 327 -7.35 22.13 5.82
N ASN A 328 -6.49 22.96 5.23
CA ASN A 328 -5.04 22.75 5.23
C ASN A 328 -4.45 22.84 6.64
N MET A 329 -4.94 23.77 7.49
CA MET A 329 -4.51 23.84 8.90
C MET A 329 -4.90 22.58 9.67
N VAL A 330 -6.13 22.07 9.51
CA VAL A 330 -6.56 20.80 10.13
C VAL A 330 -5.67 19.66 9.68
N SER A 331 -5.41 19.55 8.39
CA SER A 331 -4.50 18.53 7.82
C SER A 331 -3.09 18.65 8.41
N THR A 332 -2.55 19.85 8.57
CA THR A 332 -1.23 20.09 9.16
C THR A 332 -1.17 19.70 10.64
N VAL A 333 -2.19 20.00 11.43
CA VAL A 333 -2.29 19.55 12.83
C VAL A 333 -2.29 18.01 12.89
N GLY A 334 -3.04 17.37 12.02
CA GLY A 334 -3.00 15.90 11.90
C GLY A 334 -1.60 15.36 11.58
N ALA A 335 -0.90 15.98 10.64
CA ALA A 335 0.48 15.61 10.29
C ALA A 335 1.45 15.76 11.48
N ALA A 336 1.28 16.79 12.29
CA ALA A 336 2.05 16.94 13.53
C ALA A 336 1.76 15.79 14.52
N LEU A 337 0.49 15.39 14.68
CA LEU A 337 0.12 14.23 15.50
C LEU A 337 0.73 12.92 14.97
N LEU A 338 0.77 12.72 13.65
CA LEU A 338 1.44 11.57 13.03
C LEU A 338 2.93 11.54 13.41
N ALA A 339 3.62 12.67 13.31
CA ALA A 339 5.03 12.75 13.71
C ALA A 339 5.21 12.46 15.22
N LEU A 340 4.37 13.05 16.07
CA LEU A 340 4.40 12.85 17.52
C LEU A 340 4.08 11.40 17.90
N SER A 341 3.29 10.67 17.13
CA SER A 341 2.95 9.26 17.41
C SER A 341 4.18 8.34 17.43
N MET A 342 5.25 8.72 16.75
CA MET A 342 6.49 7.94 16.73
C MET A 342 7.27 8.02 18.04
N ILE A 343 7.04 9.03 18.87
CA ILE A 343 7.75 9.21 20.15
C ILE A 343 7.47 8.04 21.11
N PRO A 344 6.21 7.68 21.47
CA PRO A 344 5.93 6.55 22.33
C PRO A 344 6.43 5.22 21.75
N PHE A 345 6.47 5.06 20.42
CA PHE A 345 7.04 3.88 19.77
C PHE A 345 8.54 3.74 20.04
N PHE A 346 9.33 4.79 19.80
CA PHE A 346 10.77 4.74 20.04
C PHE A 346 11.10 4.62 21.54
N ILE A 347 10.35 5.30 22.44
CA ILE A 347 10.48 5.11 23.88
C ILE A 347 10.22 3.65 24.24
N ASN A 348 9.18 3.04 23.68
CA ASN A 348 8.83 1.64 23.93
C ASN A 348 9.96 0.68 23.54
N ILE A 349 10.54 0.85 22.37
CA ILE A 349 11.71 0.08 21.94
C ILE A 349 12.88 0.28 22.91
N TRP A 350 13.14 1.53 23.30
CA TRP A 350 14.27 1.86 24.18
C TRP A 350 14.16 1.19 25.54
N ILE A 351 13.01 1.30 26.21
CA ILE A 351 12.84 0.70 27.54
C ILE A 351 12.78 -0.83 27.48
N THR A 352 12.21 -1.39 26.40
CA THR A 352 12.05 -2.84 26.26
C THR A 352 13.38 -3.56 26.09
N ARG A 353 14.43 -2.91 25.59
CA ARG A 353 15.77 -3.53 25.46
C ARG A 353 16.31 -4.06 26.79
N SER A 354 15.85 -3.53 27.93
CA SER A 354 16.25 -3.94 29.29
C SER A 354 15.15 -4.71 30.02
N ALA A 355 13.98 -4.94 29.41
CA ALA A 355 12.88 -5.66 30.02
C ALA A 355 13.24 -7.16 30.21
N PRO A 356 12.61 -7.86 31.14
CA PRO A 356 12.76 -9.31 31.27
C PRO A 356 12.44 -10.04 29.97
N LYS A 357 13.14 -11.15 29.71
CA LYS A 357 12.79 -12.04 28.63
C LYS A 357 11.47 -12.75 28.92
N VAL A 358 10.68 -12.97 27.89
CA VAL A 358 9.45 -13.78 27.95
C VAL A 358 9.67 -15.09 27.23
N GLY A 359 8.89 -16.12 27.56
CA GLY A 359 8.84 -17.35 26.78
C GLY A 359 8.33 -17.04 25.37
N VAL A 360 8.97 -17.60 24.36
CA VAL A 360 8.61 -17.33 22.96
C VAL A 360 7.59 -18.34 22.40
N ASP A 361 7.29 -19.41 23.15
CA ASP A 361 6.39 -20.48 22.70
C ASP A 361 4.93 -20.04 22.57
N ASP A 362 4.50 -19.11 23.41
CA ASP A 362 3.17 -18.45 23.31
C ASP A 362 3.17 -17.11 24.05
N PRO A 363 3.87 -16.09 23.54
CA PRO A 363 4.04 -14.82 24.24
C PRO A 363 2.73 -14.06 24.48
N TRP A 364 1.69 -14.34 23.67
CA TRP A 364 0.37 -13.71 23.79
C TRP A 364 -0.61 -14.51 24.66
N GLY A 365 -0.28 -15.76 25.03
CA GLY A 365 -1.11 -16.59 25.92
C GLY A 365 -2.38 -17.14 25.29
N TYR A 366 -2.47 -17.19 23.96
CA TYR A 366 -3.67 -17.64 23.23
C TYR A 366 -3.51 -18.99 22.54
N GLY A 367 -2.35 -19.57 22.58
CA GLY A 367 -2.06 -21.01 22.45
C GLY A 367 -2.41 -21.72 21.13
N ALA A 368 -2.59 -21.02 20.01
CA ALA A 368 -3.20 -21.64 18.85
C ALA A 368 -2.37 -21.62 17.53
N SER A 369 -1.14 -21.09 17.55
CA SER A 369 -0.39 -20.92 16.31
C SER A 369 0.92 -21.70 16.30
N LEU A 370 1.17 -22.49 15.23
CA LEU A 370 2.46 -23.10 14.94
C LEU A 370 3.59 -22.07 14.77
N GLU A 371 3.24 -20.82 14.52
CA GLU A 371 4.16 -19.68 14.43
C GLU A 371 5.12 -19.60 15.62
N TRP A 372 4.65 -19.96 16.83
CA TRP A 372 5.40 -19.85 18.07
C TRP A 372 6.10 -21.13 18.48
N ALA A 373 5.84 -22.22 17.78
CA ALA A 373 6.45 -23.54 18.08
C ALA A 373 7.82 -23.73 17.42
N THR A 374 8.33 -22.73 16.69
CA THR A 374 9.60 -22.83 15.93
C THR A 374 10.58 -21.74 16.31
#